data_9299564b792adefab05a17cee86139ff
#
_entry.id   9299564b792adefab05a17cee86139ff
#
_cell.length_a   1.000
_cell.length_b   1.000
_cell.length_c   1.000
_cell.angle_alpha   90.00
_cell.angle_beta   90.00
_cell.angle_gamma   90.00
#
_symmetry.space_group_name_H-M   'P 1'
#
loop_
_entity.id
_entity.type
_entity.pdbx_description
1 polymer ?
#
loop_
_entity_poly.entity_id
_entity_poly.type
_entity_poly.pdbx_seq_one_letter_code
_entity_poly.pdbx_strand_id
1 'polypeptide(L)'
;LFDLVKTPLGVTIPGVEVHANVIENILDQSYLVRNPNTYIFELLFSIIVALITFILSQKVKPKLSLSIFFGNILAIIIIGFSIYKFRSELVDMSYPIFIVTATFLTGLYFRFIEENKIALDNLQKEAKLLKERELAAGVQKSLFPDISKFENFIFARNVPARDVSGDYFDVVRSTPEEYFFTLADVSGKGVKAGMYMAKASSIFRTLTNLKFPLEKVVFGVNNELVEAKFKGMFVTAVFGKLNIKTGELVFIN
;
A
#
# COMPACT_ATOMS: atom_id res chain seq x y z
N LEU A 1 -55.00 -14.28 58.07
CA LEU A 1 -54.29 -14.61 56.84
C LEU A 1 -53.72 -13.32 56.33
N PHE A 2 -52.39 -13.10 56.51
CA PHE A 2 -51.72 -11.94 55.97
C PHE A 2 -51.49 -12.21 54.45
N ASP A 3 -52.09 -11.35 53.62
CA ASP A 3 -51.80 -11.33 52.17
C ASP A 3 -50.41 -10.73 52.00
N LEU A 4 -49.39 -11.61 51.92
CA LEU A 4 -48.01 -11.23 51.78
C LEU A 4 -47.62 -11.30 50.30
N VAL A 5 -47.21 -10.17 49.75
CA VAL A 5 -46.77 -10.01 48.34
C VAL A 5 -45.23 -9.85 48.28
N LYS A 6 -44.59 -10.63 47.42
CA LYS A 6 -43.15 -10.50 47.17
C LYS A 6 -42.92 -9.38 46.18
N THR A 7 -42.21 -8.35 46.57
CA THR A 7 -41.85 -7.23 45.69
C THR A 7 -40.74 -7.63 44.73
N PRO A 8 -40.55 -6.91 43.62
CA PRO A 8 -39.43 -7.11 42.70
C PRO A 8 -38.03 -6.98 43.34
N LEU A 9 -37.93 -6.28 44.46
CA LEU A 9 -36.71 -6.13 45.26
C LEU A 9 -36.44 -7.32 46.18
N GLY A 10 -37.28 -8.37 46.15
CA GLY A 10 -37.16 -9.56 46.98
C GLY A 10 -37.64 -9.42 48.40
N VAL A 11 -38.18 -8.27 48.79
CA VAL A 11 -38.79 -8.03 50.11
C VAL A 11 -40.24 -8.47 50.08
N THR A 12 -40.70 -9.15 51.15
CA THR A 12 -42.08 -9.56 51.28
C THR A 12 -42.78 -8.54 52.17
N ILE A 13 -43.83 -7.91 51.70
CA ILE A 13 -44.60 -6.88 52.39
C ILE A 13 -46.09 -7.24 52.39
N PRO A 14 -46.89 -6.73 53.30
CA PRO A 14 -48.34 -6.90 53.28
C PRO A 14 -48.96 -6.28 52.01
N GLY A 15 -49.95 -6.95 51.40
CA GLY A 15 -50.60 -6.44 50.19
C GLY A 15 -51.24 -5.06 50.35
N VAL A 16 -51.71 -4.75 51.51
CA VAL A 16 -52.25 -3.43 51.88
C VAL A 16 -51.19 -2.33 51.79
N GLU A 17 -49.92 -2.63 52.08
CA GLU A 17 -48.82 -1.69 52.00
C GLU A 17 -48.44 -1.41 50.50
N VAL A 18 -48.57 -2.40 49.62
CA VAL A 18 -48.44 -2.20 48.17
C VAL A 18 -49.49 -1.22 47.66
N HIS A 19 -50.74 -1.40 48.06
CA HIS A 19 -51.83 -0.48 47.67
C HIS A 19 -51.65 0.92 48.27
N ALA A 20 -51.18 1.04 49.53
CA ALA A 20 -50.87 2.35 50.12
C ALA A 20 -49.78 3.08 49.34
N ASN A 21 -48.68 2.40 48.97
CA ASN A 21 -47.59 2.96 48.15
C ASN A 21 -48.08 3.41 46.74
N VAL A 22 -48.99 2.66 46.11
CA VAL A 22 -49.59 3.03 44.84
C VAL A 22 -50.44 4.29 44.98
N ILE A 23 -51.25 4.39 46.04
CA ILE A 23 -52.08 5.58 46.29
C ILE A 23 -51.19 6.80 46.55
N GLU A 24 -50.17 6.66 47.38
CA GLU A 24 -49.19 7.71 47.68
C GLU A 24 -48.50 8.20 46.41
N ASN A 25 -48.00 7.28 45.58
CA ASN A 25 -47.39 7.65 44.27
C ASN A 25 -48.36 8.39 43.34
N ILE A 26 -49.66 8.06 43.35
CA ILE A 26 -50.67 8.76 42.57
C ILE A 26 -50.92 10.17 43.13
N LEU A 27 -51.03 10.30 44.44
CA LEU A 27 -51.28 11.59 45.10
C LEU A 27 -50.08 12.55 44.96
N ASP A 28 -48.86 12.02 45.08
CA ASP A 28 -47.62 12.79 44.96
C ASP A 28 -47.17 12.97 43.52
N GLN A 29 -47.92 12.41 42.55
CA GLN A 29 -47.55 12.41 41.11
C GLN A 29 -46.12 11.90 40.84
N SER A 30 -45.63 10.99 41.68
CA SER A 30 -44.27 10.44 41.63
C SER A 30 -44.16 9.19 40.75
N TYR A 31 -45.20 8.83 40.03
CA TYR A 31 -45.20 7.71 39.09
C TYR A 31 -44.49 8.04 37.76
N LEU A 32 -43.87 7.04 37.16
CA LEU A 32 -43.22 7.16 35.88
C LEU A 32 -44.24 7.29 34.76
N VAL A 33 -44.09 8.35 33.92
CA VAL A 33 -44.96 8.60 32.79
C VAL A 33 -44.18 8.35 31.51
N ARG A 34 -44.78 7.70 30.53
CA ARG A 34 -44.31 7.67 29.16
C ARG A 34 -45.17 8.60 28.32
N ASN A 35 -44.59 9.74 27.94
CA ASN A 35 -45.28 10.70 27.09
C ASN A 35 -45.32 10.18 25.64
N PRO A 36 -46.45 10.31 24.90
CA PRO A 36 -46.50 9.94 23.48
C PRO A 36 -45.44 10.61 22.61
N ASN A 37 -45.01 11.83 22.92
CA ASN A 37 -43.99 12.56 22.20
C ASN A 37 -42.56 12.04 22.45
N THR A 38 -42.35 11.28 23.52
CA THR A 38 -41.04 10.69 23.87
C THR A 38 -40.54 9.76 22.75
N TYR A 39 -41.45 9.04 22.09
CA TYR A 39 -41.14 8.19 20.95
C TYR A 39 -40.48 8.95 19.76
N ILE A 40 -41.00 10.13 19.43
CA ILE A 40 -40.45 10.97 18.37
C ILE A 40 -39.04 11.45 18.74
N PHE A 41 -38.86 11.84 20.01
CA PHE A 41 -37.55 12.22 20.54
C PHE A 41 -36.54 11.06 20.44
N GLU A 42 -36.90 9.86 20.89
CA GLU A 42 -36.08 8.65 20.83
C GLU A 42 -35.64 8.35 19.40
N LEU A 43 -36.55 8.47 18.42
CA LEU A 43 -36.25 8.25 17.00
C LEU A 43 -35.27 9.27 16.43
N LEU A 44 -35.55 10.56 16.60
CA LEU A 44 -34.70 11.64 16.09
C LEU A 44 -33.32 11.62 16.75
N PHE A 45 -33.27 11.41 18.06
CA PHE A 45 -32.01 11.28 18.79
C PHE A 45 -31.18 10.11 18.29
N SER A 46 -31.80 8.94 18.07
CA SER A 46 -31.14 7.77 17.52
C SER A 46 -30.51 8.02 16.14
N ILE A 47 -31.26 8.70 15.25
CA ILE A 47 -30.76 9.03 13.90
C ILE A 47 -29.56 9.98 13.99
N ILE A 48 -29.64 11.03 14.80
CA ILE A 48 -28.56 12.01 14.96
C ILE A 48 -27.28 11.34 15.48
N VAL A 49 -27.39 10.55 16.56
CA VAL A 49 -26.23 9.89 17.15
C VAL A 49 -25.64 8.85 16.19
N ALA A 50 -26.50 8.14 15.44
CA ALA A 50 -26.05 7.19 14.42
C ALA A 50 -25.26 7.88 13.30
N LEU A 51 -25.75 8.99 12.77
CA LEU A 51 -25.06 9.78 11.75
C LEU A 51 -23.71 10.28 12.25
N ILE A 52 -23.65 10.83 13.46
CA ILE A 52 -22.40 11.29 14.07
C ILE A 52 -21.43 10.11 14.22
N THR A 53 -21.90 8.97 14.73
CA THR A 53 -21.08 7.77 14.90
C THR A 53 -20.53 7.27 13.57
N PHE A 54 -21.37 7.23 12.52
CA PHE A 54 -20.94 6.80 11.18
C PHE A 54 -19.88 7.72 10.62
N ILE A 55 -20.12 9.04 10.60
CA ILE A 55 -19.18 10.01 10.03
C ILE A 55 -17.83 9.99 10.78
N LEU A 56 -17.87 9.97 12.10
CA LEU A 56 -16.66 9.94 12.91
C LEU A 56 -15.91 8.63 12.76
N SER A 57 -16.59 7.49 12.69
CA SER A 57 -15.96 6.18 12.52
C SER A 57 -15.19 6.07 11.21
N GLN A 58 -15.60 6.76 10.15
CA GLN A 58 -14.90 6.76 8.85
C GLN A 58 -13.65 7.65 8.82
N LYS A 59 -13.65 8.76 9.58
CA LYS A 59 -12.59 9.77 9.51
C LYS A 59 -11.42 9.56 10.47
N VAL A 60 -11.61 8.79 11.55
CA VAL A 60 -10.61 8.63 12.61
C VAL A 60 -9.93 7.27 12.57
N LYS A 61 -8.76 7.15 13.21
CA LYS A 61 -8.04 5.88 13.35
C LYS A 61 -8.91 4.83 14.08
N PRO A 62 -8.77 3.51 13.78
CA PRO A 62 -9.61 2.45 14.36
C PRO A 62 -9.70 2.48 15.90
N LYS A 63 -8.56 2.70 16.58
CA LYS A 63 -8.54 2.79 18.05
C LYS A 63 -9.38 3.95 18.58
N LEU A 64 -9.33 5.10 17.94
CA LEU A 64 -10.11 6.28 18.32
C LEU A 64 -11.59 6.11 17.98
N SER A 65 -11.91 5.46 16.88
CA SER A 65 -13.27 5.10 16.49
C SER A 65 -13.95 4.23 17.56
N LEU A 66 -13.23 3.25 18.11
CA LEU A 66 -13.73 2.42 19.20
C LEU A 66 -14.01 3.23 20.49
N SER A 67 -13.12 4.17 20.83
CA SER A 67 -13.31 5.05 21.98
C SER A 67 -14.53 5.98 21.80
N ILE A 68 -14.77 6.47 20.60
CA ILE A 68 -15.94 7.29 20.26
C ILE A 68 -17.22 6.44 20.38
N PHE A 69 -17.20 5.20 19.93
CA PHE A 69 -18.33 4.29 20.06
C PHE A 69 -18.72 4.06 21.52
N PHE A 70 -17.78 3.70 22.38
CA PHE A 70 -18.04 3.53 23.81
C PHE A 70 -18.45 4.84 24.50
N GLY A 71 -17.85 5.96 24.10
CA GLY A 71 -18.24 7.29 24.58
C GLY A 71 -19.69 7.64 24.24
N ASN A 72 -20.15 7.30 23.03
CA ASN A 72 -21.55 7.51 22.63
C ASN A 72 -22.51 6.63 23.43
N ILE A 73 -22.18 5.36 23.66
CA ILE A 73 -23.01 4.47 24.50
C ILE A 73 -23.12 5.02 25.93
N LEU A 74 -21.99 5.43 26.50
CA LEU A 74 -21.97 6.02 27.84
C LEU A 74 -22.81 7.31 27.91
N ALA A 75 -22.71 8.17 26.91
CA ALA A 75 -23.51 9.39 26.81
C ALA A 75 -25.02 9.09 26.73
N ILE A 76 -25.44 8.09 25.94
CA ILE A 76 -26.83 7.65 25.83
C ILE A 76 -27.34 7.20 27.19
N ILE A 77 -26.57 6.38 27.91
CA ILE A 77 -26.95 5.89 29.24
C ILE A 77 -27.08 7.05 30.24
N ILE A 78 -26.13 7.99 30.26
CA ILE A 78 -26.16 9.17 31.13
C ILE A 78 -27.37 10.05 30.84
N ILE A 79 -27.67 10.29 29.55
CA ILE A 79 -28.83 11.09 29.14
C ILE A 79 -30.14 10.42 29.61
N GLY A 80 -30.28 9.11 29.34
CA GLY A 80 -31.47 8.36 29.77
C GLY A 80 -31.66 8.37 31.28
N PHE A 81 -30.59 8.15 32.05
CA PHE A 81 -30.63 8.21 33.50
C PHE A 81 -30.97 9.62 34.01
N SER A 82 -30.47 10.67 33.35
CA SER A 82 -30.77 12.05 33.72
C SER A 82 -32.24 12.40 33.50
N ILE A 83 -32.82 11.99 32.35
CA ILE A 83 -34.24 12.20 32.07
C ILE A 83 -35.10 11.45 33.09
N TYR A 84 -34.77 10.19 33.38
CA TYR A 84 -35.44 9.40 34.42
C TYR A 84 -35.43 10.12 35.78
N LYS A 85 -34.25 10.59 36.24
CA LYS A 85 -34.07 11.18 37.56
C LYS A 85 -34.74 12.56 37.72
N PHE A 86 -34.65 13.42 36.67
CA PHE A 86 -35.09 14.83 36.78
C PHE A 86 -36.48 15.08 36.25
N ARG A 87 -37.02 14.21 35.37
CA ARG A 87 -38.33 14.39 34.77
C ARG A 87 -39.35 13.31 35.11
N SER A 88 -38.92 12.26 35.78
CA SER A 88 -39.75 11.08 36.03
C SER A 88 -40.36 10.49 34.72
N GLU A 89 -39.71 10.72 33.57
CA GLU A 89 -40.13 10.20 32.29
C GLU A 89 -39.36 8.92 31.96
N LEU A 90 -40.09 7.90 31.48
CA LEU A 90 -39.51 6.65 31.00
C LEU A 90 -39.16 6.80 29.54
N VAL A 91 -37.86 6.84 29.23
CA VAL A 91 -37.30 6.87 27.87
C VAL A 91 -36.61 5.54 27.56
N ASP A 92 -36.93 4.97 26.41
CA ASP A 92 -36.33 3.71 25.97
C ASP A 92 -34.98 3.96 25.28
N MET A 93 -33.88 3.70 25.99
CA MET A 93 -32.53 3.86 25.48
C MET A 93 -32.02 2.62 24.74
N SER A 94 -32.77 1.55 24.64
CA SER A 94 -32.37 0.34 23.91
C SER A 94 -32.29 0.59 22.40
N TYR A 95 -33.22 1.38 21.84
CA TYR A 95 -33.24 1.76 20.44
C TYR A 95 -31.99 2.56 19.99
N PRO A 96 -31.64 3.68 20.65
CA PRO A 96 -30.41 4.41 20.33
C PRO A 96 -29.16 3.53 20.41
N ILE A 97 -29.03 2.71 21.44
CA ILE A 97 -27.88 1.81 21.62
C ILE A 97 -27.80 0.80 20.49
N PHE A 98 -28.93 0.17 20.13
CA PHE A 98 -28.97 -0.79 19.03
C PHE A 98 -28.60 -0.16 17.69
N ILE A 99 -29.18 1.00 17.36
CA ILE A 99 -28.93 1.71 16.10
C ILE A 99 -27.47 2.16 16.02
N VAL A 100 -26.91 2.73 17.09
CA VAL A 100 -25.49 3.14 17.14
C VAL A 100 -24.57 1.93 16.97
N THR A 101 -24.88 0.81 17.61
CA THR A 101 -24.08 -0.43 17.47
C THR A 101 -24.13 -0.98 16.06
N ALA A 102 -25.32 -1.09 15.47
CA ALA A 102 -25.49 -1.55 14.10
C ALA A 102 -24.77 -0.63 13.09
N THR A 103 -24.89 0.69 13.26
CA THR A 103 -24.24 1.68 12.42
C THR A 103 -22.72 1.61 12.54
N PHE A 104 -22.21 1.45 13.76
CA PHE A 104 -20.77 1.31 13.99
C PHE A 104 -20.20 0.05 13.33
N LEU A 105 -20.86 -1.10 13.51
CA LEU A 105 -20.45 -2.36 12.87
C LEU A 105 -20.48 -2.27 11.35
N THR A 106 -21.52 -1.64 10.78
CA THR A 106 -21.62 -1.37 9.34
C THR A 106 -20.47 -0.48 8.85
N GLY A 107 -20.15 0.58 9.60
CA GLY A 107 -19.02 1.45 9.31
C GLY A 107 -17.67 0.72 9.33
N LEU A 108 -17.44 -0.14 10.33
CA LEU A 108 -16.25 -0.99 10.39
C LEU A 108 -16.16 -1.97 9.20
N TYR A 109 -17.28 -2.57 8.82
CA TYR A 109 -17.34 -3.49 7.68
C TYR A 109 -16.94 -2.80 6.38
N PHE A 110 -17.52 -1.63 6.05
CA PHE A 110 -17.15 -0.89 4.84
C PHE A 110 -15.68 -0.48 4.84
N ARG A 111 -15.19 -0.01 5.97
CA ARG A 111 -13.78 0.34 6.12
C ARG A 111 -12.85 -0.85 5.91
N PHE A 112 -13.17 -2.00 6.47
CA PHE A 112 -12.41 -3.23 6.27
C PHE A 112 -12.34 -3.64 4.80
N ILE A 113 -13.47 -3.56 4.08
CA ILE A 113 -13.50 -3.84 2.63
C ILE A 113 -12.62 -2.86 1.85
N GLU A 114 -12.69 -1.56 2.18
CA GLU A 114 -11.91 -0.53 1.49
C GLU A 114 -10.40 -0.70 1.74
N GLU A 115 -9.98 -0.91 2.99
CA GLU A 115 -8.58 -1.16 3.36
C GLU A 115 -8.03 -2.41 2.66
N ASN A 116 -8.78 -3.50 2.61
CA ASN A 116 -8.41 -4.73 1.90
C ASN A 116 -8.28 -4.50 0.39
N LYS A 117 -9.20 -3.74 -0.21
CA LYS A 117 -9.14 -3.40 -1.64
C LYS A 117 -7.89 -2.61 -1.98
N ILE A 118 -7.56 -1.59 -1.18
CA ILE A 118 -6.34 -0.78 -1.36
C ILE A 118 -5.09 -1.65 -1.19
N ALA A 119 -5.05 -2.52 -0.17
CA ALA A 119 -3.93 -3.43 0.05
C ALA A 119 -3.72 -4.38 -1.14
N LEU A 120 -4.78 -4.96 -1.67
CA LEU A 120 -4.73 -5.85 -2.83
C LEU A 120 -4.24 -5.13 -4.10
N ASP A 121 -4.74 -3.91 -4.35
CA ASP A 121 -4.31 -3.09 -5.49
C ASP A 121 -2.82 -2.73 -5.41
N ASN A 122 -2.33 -2.40 -4.22
CA ASN A 122 -0.92 -2.14 -3.99
C ASN A 122 -0.05 -3.38 -4.24
N LEU A 123 -0.47 -4.55 -3.76
CA LEU A 123 0.23 -5.81 -4.02
C LEU A 123 0.27 -6.15 -5.51
N GLN A 124 -0.82 -5.94 -6.24
CA GLN A 124 -0.87 -6.16 -7.69
C GLN A 124 0.08 -5.21 -8.44
N LYS A 125 0.13 -3.94 -8.05
CA LYS A 125 1.06 -2.95 -8.64
C LYS A 125 2.52 -3.35 -8.39
N GLU A 126 2.85 -3.76 -7.17
CA GLU A 126 4.20 -4.21 -6.82
C GLU A 126 4.61 -5.44 -7.63
N ALA A 127 3.74 -6.44 -7.71
CA ALA A 127 3.97 -7.66 -8.49
C ALA A 127 4.17 -7.36 -9.99
N LYS A 128 3.38 -6.42 -10.54
CA LYS A 128 3.56 -5.98 -11.93
C LYS A 128 4.91 -5.31 -12.16
N LEU A 129 5.32 -4.41 -11.26
CA LEU A 129 6.62 -3.74 -11.36
C LEU A 129 7.79 -4.72 -11.26
N LEU A 130 7.71 -5.71 -10.38
CA LEU A 130 8.71 -6.77 -10.27
C LEU A 130 8.82 -7.55 -11.57
N LYS A 131 7.70 -7.97 -12.15
CA LYS A 131 7.68 -8.69 -13.42
C LYS A 131 8.26 -7.87 -14.58
N GLU A 132 7.96 -6.59 -14.66
CA GLU A 132 8.54 -5.69 -15.67
C GLU A 132 10.07 -5.57 -15.52
N ARG A 133 10.58 -5.52 -14.29
CA ARG A 133 12.04 -5.52 -14.01
C ARG A 133 12.71 -6.84 -14.41
N GLU A 134 12.10 -7.98 -14.06
CA GLU A 134 12.60 -9.30 -14.46
C GLU A 134 12.66 -9.46 -15.98
N LEU A 135 11.63 -9.00 -16.69
CA LEU A 135 11.63 -9.00 -18.15
C LEU A 135 12.74 -8.13 -18.73
N ALA A 136 12.95 -6.93 -18.18
CA ALA A 136 14.02 -6.04 -18.62
C ALA A 136 15.41 -6.66 -18.37
N ALA A 137 15.61 -7.31 -17.22
CA ALA A 137 16.84 -8.04 -16.90
C ALA A 137 17.06 -9.22 -17.86
N GLY A 138 16.02 -9.98 -18.19
CA GLY A 138 16.08 -11.06 -19.17
C GLY A 138 16.50 -10.58 -20.57
N VAL A 139 15.90 -9.46 -21.04
CA VAL A 139 16.28 -8.84 -22.30
C VAL A 139 17.73 -8.37 -22.26
N GLN A 140 18.16 -7.70 -21.20
CA GLN A 140 19.55 -7.25 -21.07
C GLN A 140 20.53 -8.42 -21.10
N LYS A 141 20.23 -9.50 -20.37
CA LYS A 141 21.09 -10.69 -20.35
C LYS A 141 21.30 -11.29 -21.74
N SER A 142 20.31 -11.21 -22.62
CA SER A 142 20.41 -11.69 -24.01
C SER A 142 21.32 -10.83 -24.91
N LEU A 143 21.63 -9.61 -24.47
CA LEU A 143 22.52 -8.70 -25.20
C LEU A 143 24.01 -8.99 -24.96
N PHE A 144 24.37 -9.67 -23.87
CA PHE A 144 25.74 -10.03 -23.60
C PHE A 144 26.25 -11.06 -24.61
N PRO A 145 27.55 -11.00 -24.99
CA PRO A 145 28.14 -11.99 -25.87
C PRO A 145 28.20 -13.37 -25.21
N ASP A 146 28.09 -14.38 -26.01
CA ASP A 146 28.33 -15.77 -25.60
C ASP A 146 29.83 -15.99 -25.43
N ILE A 147 30.32 -15.88 -24.19
CA ILE A 147 31.74 -16.00 -23.85
C ILE A 147 32.29 -17.40 -24.11
N SER A 148 31.47 -18.44 -24.13
CA SER A 148 31.91 -19.81 -24.39
C SER A 148 32.62 -19.95 -25.74
N LYS A 149 32.32 -19.08 -26.69
CA LYS A 149 32.99 -19.02 -28.01
C LYS A 149 34.42 -18.50 -27.94
N PHE A 150 34.84 -17.94 -26.80
CA PHE A 150 36.15 -17.28 -26.60
C PHE A 150 36.95 -17.86 -25.42
N GLU A 151 36.52 -18.99 -24.84
CA GLU A 151 37.04 -19.55 -23.57
C GLU A 151 38.55 -19.76 -23.53
N ASN A 152 39.21 -19.91 -24.69
CA ASN A 152 40.64 -20.16 -24.73
C ASN A 152 41.48 -18.90 -24.45
N PHE A 153 40.92 -17.67 -24.55
CA PHE A 153 41.70 -16.45 -24.42
C PHE A 153 40.93 -15.24 -23.88
N ILE A 154 39.61 -15.32 -23.75
CA ILE A 154 38.80 -14.26 -23.13
C ILE A 154 37.91 -14.88 -22.02
N PHE A 155 38.02 -14.31 -20.85
CA PHE A 155 37.10 -14.59 -19.75
C PHE A 155 36.43 -13.28 -19.32
N ALA A 156 35.10 -13.25 -19.31
CA ALA A 156 34.33 -12.09 -18.85
C ALA A 156 33.03 -12.52 -18.17
N ARG A 157 32.66 -11.80 -17.14
CA ARG A 157 31.44 -12.05 -16.40
C ARG A 157 30.87 -10.74 -15.88
N ASN A 158 29.57 -10.52 -16.08
CA ASN A 158 28.84 -9.45 -15.43
C ASN A 158 28.03 -10.02 -14.24
N VAL A 159 28.15 -9.38 -13.09
CA VAL A 159 27.36 -9.67 -11.90
C VAL A 159 26.60 -8.41 -11.52
N PRO A 160 25.35 -8.28 -11.96
CA PRO A 160 24.57 -7.06 -11.72
C PRO A 160 24.29 -6.88 -10.22
N ALA A 161 24.47 -5.67 -9.71
CA ALA A 161 24.11 -5.31 -8.32
C ALA A 161 22.58 -5.18 -8.12
N ARG A 162 21.82 -5.05 -9.19
CA ARG A 162 20.35 -5.00 -9.26
C ARG A 162 19.90 -5.79 -10.49
N ASP A 163 18.58 -5.87 -10.69
CA ASP A 163 17.98 -6.63 -11.79
C ASP A 163 18.54 -6.23 -13.17
N VAL A 164 18.83 -4.95 -13.39
CA VAL A 164 19.40 -4.39 -14.62
C VAL A 164 20.67 -3.62 -14.28
N SER A 165 21.79 -3.94 -14.96
CA SER A 165 23.11 -3.34 -14.77
C SER A 165 23.37 -2.18 -15.77
N GLY A 166 24.11 -1.15 -15.31
CA GLY A 166 24.78 -0.18 -16.18
C GLY A 166 26.06 -0.74 -16.78
N ASP A 167 26.77 -1.54 -15.97
CA ASP A 167 28.03 -2.18 -16.40
C ASP A 167 27.79 -3.20 -17.50
N TYR A 168 28.65 -3.18 -18.50
CA TYR A 168 28.63 -4.19 -19.53
C TYR A 168 30.02 -4.44 -20.14
N PHE A 169 30.15 -5.60 -20.73
CA PHE A 169 31.26 -5.92 -21.62
C PHE A 169 30.71 -6.45 -22.95
N ASP A 170 31.48 -6.30 -23.97
CA ASP A 170 31.17 -6.89 -25.26
C ASP A 170 32.43 -7.38 -25.97
N VAL A 171 32.31 -8.41 -26.81
CA VAL A 171 33.38 -8.99 -27.60
C VAL A 171 32.85 -9.32 -28.96
N VAL A 172 33.53 -8.81 -29.99
CA VAL A 172 33.19 -9.03 -31.40
C VAL A 172 34.42 -9.55 -32.17
N ARG A 173 34.26 -10.68 -32.83
CA ARG A 173 35.26 -11.20 -33.75
C ARG A 173 35.15 -10.48 -35.10
N SER A 174 36.13 -9.65 -35.46
CA SER A 174 36.14 -8.93 -36.71
C SER A 174 36.75 -9.73 -37.84
N THR A 175 37.85 -10.46 -37.54
CA THR A 175 38.50 -11.41 -38.45
C THR A 175 38.86 -12.70 -37.71
N PRO A 176 39.33 -13.78 -38.33
CA PRO A 176 39.78 -14.97 -37.64
C PRO A 176 40.84 -14.72 -36.55
N GLU A 177 41.61 -13.65 -36.66
CA GLU A 177 42.76 -13.34 -35.81
C GLU A 177 42.51 -12.09 -34.94
N GLU A 178 41.50 -11.26 -35.26
CA GLU A 178 41.26 -9.97 -34.60
C GLU A 178 39.94 -9.94 -33.86
N TYR A 179 40.00 -9.53 -32.59
CA TYR A 179 38.88 -9.39 -31.67
C TYR A 179 38.82 -7.97 -31.13
N PHE A 180 37.67 -7.38 -31.22
CA PHE A 180 37.36 -6.10 -30.56
C PHE A 180 36.62 -6.39 -29.28
N PHE A 181 36.93 -5.67 -28.22
CA PHE A 181 36.24 -5.78 -26.96
C PHE A 181 35.98 -4.40 -26.34
N THR A 182 34.99 -4.33 -25.49
CA THR A 182 34.72 -3.16 -24.65
C THR A 182 34.33 -3.59 -23.24
N LEU A 183 34.77 -2.79 -22.28
CA LEU A 183 34.31 -2.83 -20.87
C LEU A 183 33.85 -1.42 -20.55
N ALA A 184 32.60 -1.29 -20.08
CA ALA A 184 31.98 0.01 -19.91
C ALA A 184 31.03 0.05 -18.72
N ASP A 185 30.89 1.25 -18.16
CA ASP A 185 29.92 1.57 -17.10
C ASP A 185 29.06 2.76 -17.52
N VAL A 186 27.76 2.58 -17.46
CA VAL A 186 26.76 3.60 -17.75
C VAL A 186 26.34 4.30 -16.47
N SER A 187 26.47 5.60 -16.43
CA SER A 187 26.01 6.41 -15.31
C SER A 187 24.53 6.18 -14.97
N GLY A 188 24.20 6.06 -13.70
CA GLY A 188 22.84 5.79 -13.24
C GLY A 188 22.57 4.31 -12.96
N LYS A 189 21.30 3.93 -12.79
CA LYS A 189 20.91 2.57 -12.39
C LYS A 189 19.55 2.19 -12.98
N GLY A 190 19.30 0.87 -13.07
CA GLY A 190 18.03 0.30 -13.49
C GLY A 190 17.79 0.37 -15.00
N VAL A 191 16.52 0.30 -15.40
CA VAL A 191 16.12 0.12 -16.82
C VAL A 191 16.69 1.19 -17.75
N LYS A 192 16.77 2.45 -17.31
CA LYS A 192 17.34 3.53 -18.15
C LYS A 192 18.82 3.29 -18.47
N ALA A 193 19.63 2.90 -17.49
CA ALA A 193 21.04 2.59 -17.70
C ALA A 193 21.19 1.35 -18.60
N GLY A 194 20.37 0.32 -18.39
CA GLY A 194 20.35 -0.86 -19.25
C GLY A 194 19.98 -0.57 -20.71
N MET A 195 19.04 0.33 -20.96
CA MET A 195 18.69 0.76 -22.33
C MET A 195 19.83 1.54 -22.98
N TYR A 196 20.52 2.40 -22.23
CA TYR A 196 21.65 3.16 -22.74
C TYR A 196 22.85 2.25 -23.05
N MET A 197 23.10 1.26 -22.17
CA MET A 197 24.05 0.17 -22.42
C MET A 197 23.71 -0.60 -23.69
N ALA A 198 22.45 -0.99 -23.89
CA ALA A 198 22.01 -1.72 -25.07
C ALA A 198 22.29 -0.93 -26.37
N LYS A 199 22.04 0.39 -26.34
CA LYS A 199 22.39 1.27 -27.45
C LYS A 199 23.91 1.28 -27.70
N ALA A 200 24.71 1.48 -26.66
CA ALA A 200 26.18 1.51 -26.76
C ALA A 200 26.74 0.21 -27.33
N SER A 201 26.32 -0.94 -26.82
CA SER A 201 26.73 -2.26 -27.31
C SER A 201 26.31 -2.48 -28.78
N SER A 202 25.08 -2.09 -29.14
CA SER A 202 24.60 -2.23 -30.53
C SER A 202 25.44 -1.42 -31.52
N ILE A 203 25.78 -0.17 -31.18
CA ILE A 203 26.60 0.68 -32.04
C ILE A 203 28.03 0.10 -32.16
N PHE A 204 28.61 -0.30 -31.01
CA PHE A 204 29.94 -0.94 -31.00
C PHE A 204 30.00 -2.15 -31.94
N ARG A 205 29.05 -3.07 -31.83
CA ARG A 205 28.95 -4.26 -32.68
C ARG A 205 28.79 -3.88 -34.17
N THR A 206 27.94 -2.92 -34.48
CA THR A 206 27.69 -2.49 -35.86
C THR A 206 28.95 -1.94 -36.50
N LEU A 207 29.64 -1.00 -35.83
CA LEU A 207 30.84 -0.38 -36.34
C LEU A 207 32.02 -1.37 -36.46
N THR A 208 32.15 -2.29 -35.51
CA THR A 208 33.16 -3.35 -35.55
C THR A 208 32.92 -4.32 -36.72
N ASN A 209 31.67 -4.72 -36.95
CA ASN A 209 31.29 -5.61 -38.03
C ASN A 209 31.51 -4.94 -39.44
N LEU A 210 31.42 -3.62 -39.50
CA LEU A 210 31.77 -2.85 -40.69
C LEU A 210 33.29 -2.72 -40.88
N LYS A 211 34.10 -3.35 -40.00
CA LYS A 211 35.57 -3.39 -40.06
C LYS A 211 36.23 -2.02 -39.99
N PHE A 212 35.62 -1.08 -39.27
CA PHE A 212 36.29 0.20 -39.01
C PHE A 212 37.49 0.01 -38.05
N PRO A 213 38.54 0.83 -38.18
CA PRO A 213 39.63 0.85 -37.21
C PRO A 213 39.12 1.29 -35.84
N LEU A 214 39.84 0.88 -34.76
CA LEU A 214 39.41 1.06 -33.38
C LEU A 214 39.05 2.52 -33.05
N GLU A 215 39.85 3.48 -33.55
CA GLU A 215 39.64 4.92 -33.33
C GLU A 215 38.31 5.39 -33.93
N LYS A 216 37.94 4.89 -35.11
CA LYS A 216 36.66 5.21 -35.74
C LYS A 216 35.49 4.55 -35.04
N VAL A 217 35.67 3.34 -34.50
CA VAL A 217 34.65 2.68 -33.66
C VAL A 217 34.38 3.51 -32.43
N VAL A 218 35.40 3.92 -31.68
CA VAL A 218 35.27 4.73 -30.46
C VAL A 218 34.62 6.08 -30.78
N PHE A 219 35.09 6.77 -31.80
CA PHE A 219 34.52 8.05 -32.23
C PHE A 219 33.03 7.92 -32.61
N GLY A 220 32.68 6.88 -33.36
CA GLY A 220 31.32 6.63 -33.80
C GLY A 220 30.38 6.30 -32.61
N VAL A 221 30.85 5.45 -31.66
CA VAL A 221 30.07 5.17 -30.44
C VAL A 221 29.83 6.45 -29.65
N ASN A 222 30.87 7.29 -29.44
CA ASN A 222 30.73 8.53 -28.69
C ASN A 222 29.72 9.49 -29.36
N ASN A 223 29.83 9.71 -30.66
CA ASN A 223 28.94 10.63 -31.39
C ASN A 223 27.47 10.17 -31.31
N GLU A 224 27.21 8.90 -31.54
CA GLU A 224 25.87 8.33 -31.50
C GLU A 224 25.25 8.38 -30.07
N LEU A 225 26.07 8.24 -29.03
CA LEU A 225 25.63 8.38 -27.66
C LEU A 225 25.33 9.83 -27.28
N VAL A 226 26.14 10.78 -27.77
CA VAL A 226 25.89 12.22 -27.57
C VAL A 226 24.60 12.66 -28.29
N GLU A 227 24.38 12.22 -29.52
CA GLU A 227 23.17 12.53 -30.30
C GLU A 227 21.90 11.94 -29.68
N ALA A 228 22.01 10.83 -28.95
CA ALA A 228 20.86 10.16 -28.30
C ALA A 228 20.13 11.00 -27.24
N LYS A 229 20.70 12.13 -26.81
CA LYS A 229 20.09 13.11 -25.87
C LYS A 229 19.52 12.51 -24.57
N PHE A 230 20.14 11.45 -24.07
CA PHE A 230 19.80 10.92 -22.72
C PHE A 230 20.32 11.92 -21.67
N LYS A 231 19.48 12.89 -21.30
CA LYS A 231 19.87 14.00 -20.40
C LYS A 231 20.54 13.49 -19.12
N GLY A 232 21.78 13.93 -18.89
CA GLY A 232 22.54 13.65 -17.68
C GLY A 232 23.12 12.25 -17.56
N MET A 233 23.10 11.46 -18.65
CA MET A 233 23.72 10.12 -18.69
C MET A 233 24.97 10.15 -19.56
N PHE A 234 25.97 9.40 -19.15
CA PHE A 234 27.22 9.20 -19.86
C PHE A 234 27.68 7.74 -19.68
N VAL A 235 28.63 7.33 -20.51
CA VAL A 235 29.28 6.02 -20.44
C VAL A 235 30.79 6.25 -20.31
N THR A 236 31.39 5.59 -19.32
CA THR A 236 32.85 5.43 -19.27
C THR A 236 33.17 4.08 -19.84
N ALA A 237 34.16 4.02 -20.72
CA ALA A 237 34.44 2.78 -21.46
C ALA A 237 35.91 2.65 -21.83
N VAL A 238 36.40 1.41 -21.77
CA VAL A 238 37.65 1.01 -22.40
C VAL A 238 37.29 0.20 -23.65
N PHE A 239 37.82 0.58 -24.79
CA PHE A 239 37.70 -0.17 -26.02
C PHE A 239 39.05 -0.76 -26.39
N GLY A 240 39.08 -2.01 -26.84
CA GLY A 240 40.31 -2.67 -27.22
C GLY A 240 40.20 -3.52 -28.46
N LYS A 241 41.35 -3.75 -29.09
CA LYS A 241 41.55 -4.65 -30.23
C LYS A 241 42.70 -5.59 -29.88
N LEU A 242 42.47 -6.88 -29.98
CA LEU A 242 43.44 -7.94 -29.74
C LEU A 242 43.66 -8.71 -31.05
N ASN A 243 44.92 -8.83 -31.51
CA ASN A 243 45.30 -9.78 -32.52
C ASN A 243 45.89 -11.04 -31.85
N ILE A 244 45.17 -12.16 -31.92
CA ILE A 244 45.56 -13.40 -31.23
C ILE A 244 46.80 -14.10 -31.87
N LYS A 245 47.16 -13.77 -33.11
CA LYS A 245 48.29 -14.35 -33.78
C LYS A 245 49.62 -13.64 -33.43
N THR A 246 49.56 -12.32 -33.35
CA THR A 246 50.75 -11.50 -33.03
C THR A 246 50.88 -11.21 -31.55
N GLY A 247 49.79 -11.36 -30.76
CA GLY A 247 49.72 -10.94 -29.38
C GLY A 247 49.58 -9.43 -29.19
N GLU A 248 49.38 -8.68 -30.27
CA GLU A 248 49.24 -7.22 -30.23
C GLU A 248 47.92 -6.82 -29.59
N LEU A 249 48.00 -5.98 -28.57
CA LEU A 249 46.85 -5.42 -27.87
C LEU A 249 46.88 -3.88 -27.93
N VAL A 250 45.85 -3.30 -28.52
CA VAL A 250 45.66 -1.84 -28.59
C VAL A 250 44.38 -1.51 -27.85
N PHE A 251 44.38 -0.47 -27.01
CA PHE A 251 43.17 0.00 -26.32
C PHE A 251 43.10 1.52 -26.26
N ILE A 252 41.88 2.03 -26.17
CA ILE A 252 41.53 3.44 -26.06
C ILE A 252 40.59 3.58 -24.85
N ASN A 253 40.89 4.55 -23.98
CA ASN A 253 40.07 4.89 -22.82
C ASN A 253 39.59 6.34 -22.95
#